data_774f375191bc8c16543d2afee3d2175a
#
_entry.id   774f375191bc8c16543d2afee3d2175a
#
_cell.length_a   1.000
_cell.length_b   1.000
_cell.length_c   1.000
_cell.angle_alpha   90.00
_cell.angle_beta   90.00
_cell.angle_gamma   90.00
#
_symmetry.space_group_name_H-M   'P 1'
#
loop_
_entity.id
_entity.type
_entity.pdbx_description
1 polymer ?
#
loop_
_entity_poly.entity_id
_entity_poly.type
_entity_poly.pdbx_seq_one_letter_code
_entity_poly.pdbx_strand_id
1 'polypeptide(L)'
;MQVIEDKIYNKVKKCGRGTVFSSSDFTAFGEPRSVLKALERMAASGKIIRVARGIYCYPKIDKVLSLGVIYPSFEDVAQYIAKRDRARIVPTGSYALNVLGLSTQVPANVVYLTDGTPRKVKLLSGRGITFVKTAPRNLAFTNRLAMLLTLALREIGEGNVTEEHKQH
;
A
#
# COMPACT_ATOMS: atom_id res chain seq x y z
N MET A 1 23.68 23.15 12.18
CA MET A 1 23.26 22.61 10.86
C MET A 1 22.33 21.42 11.09
N GLN A 2 21.14 21.48 10.58
CA GLN A 2 20.16 20.40 10.81
C GLN A 2 20.56 19.18 9.98
N VAL A 3 20.75 18.04 10.64
CA VAL A 3 21.12 16.79 9.98
C VAL A 3 19.97 16.32 9.07
N ILE A 4 20.29 15.66 7.95
CA ILE A 4 19.28 15.14 6.99
C ILE A 4 18.22 14.30 7.71
N GLU A 5 18.62 13.48 8.68
CA GLU A 5 17.71 12.66 9.49
C GLU A 5 16.65 13.50 10.22
N ASP A 6 17.05 14.62 10.83
CA ASP A 6 16.11 15.49 11.55
C ASP A 6 15.11 16.14 10.61
N LYS A 7 15.55 16.55 9.42
CA LYS A 7 14.66 17.08 8.39
C LYS A 7 13.64 16.05 7.92
N ILE A 8 14.09 14.83 7.66
CA ILE A 8 13.20 13.71 7.28
C ILE A 8 12.23 13.42 8.41
N TYR A 9 12.73 13.24 9.64
CA TYR A 9 11.90 12.91 10.80
C TYR A 9 10.83 13.96 11.07
N ASN A 10 11.18 15.23 11.03
CA ASN A 10 10.25 16.33 11.20
C ASN A 10 9.16 16.35 10.12
N LYS A 11 9.52 16.04 8.86
CA LYS A 11 8.57 15.96 7.76
C LYS A 11 7.60 14.79 7.94
N VAL A 12 8.09 13.58 8.22
CA VAL A 12 7.22 12.41 8.38
C VAL A 12 6.35 12.52 9.64
N LYS A 13 6.86 13.14 10.70
CA LYS A 13 6.08 13.41 11.91
C LYS A 13 4.89 14.34 11.63
N LYS A 14 5.09 15.38 10.80
CA LYS A 14 4.01 16.29 10.36
C LYS A 14 2.96 15.57 9.49
N CYS A 15 3.38 14.61 8.65
CA CYS A 15 2.46 13.80 7.85
C CYS A 15 1.64 12.82 8.70
N GLY A 16 2.11 12.48 9.89
CA GLY A 16 1.40 11.60 10.82
C GLY A 16 1.83 10.13 10.74
N ARG A 17 1.43 9.39 11.76
CA ARG A 17 1.73 7.95 11.86
C ARG A 17 0.97 7.15 10.81
N GLY A 18 1.61 6.15 10.25
CA GLY A 18 1.09 5.31 9.16
C GLY A 18 1.46 5.83 7.77
N THR A 19 2.10 7.00 7.66
CA THR A 19 2.55 7.53 6.36
C THR A 19 3.61 6.64 5.75
N VAL A 20 3.38 6.23 4.51
CA VAL A 20 4.32 5.47 3.66
C VAL A 20 5.11 6.46 2.80
N PHE A 21 6.40 6.23 2.65
CA PHE A 21 7.31 7.10 1.89
C PHE A 21 8.54 6.35 1.36
N SER A 22 9.29 7.01 0.48
CA SER A 22 10.57 6.52 -0.05
C SER A 22 11.61 7.65 -0.09
N SER A 23 12.83 7.36 -0.50
CA SER A 23 13.88 8.37 -0.65
C SER A 23 13.51 9.48 -1.63
N SER A 24 12.67 9.20 -2.63
CA SER A 24 12.22 10.19 -3.62
C SER A 24 11.41 11.35 -3.02
N ASP A 25 10.80 11.16 -1.86
CA ASP A 25 10.03 12.21 -1.17
C ASP A 25 10.91 13.25 -0.47
N PHE A 26 12.21 13.00 -0.40
CA PHE A 26 13.19 13.82 0.35
C PHE A 26 14.35 14.32 -0.51
N THR A 27 14.19 14.36 -1.82
CA THR A 27 15.24 14.82 -2.76
C THR A 27 15.72 16.26 -2.48
N ALA A 28 14.85 17.09 -1.90
CA ALA A 28 15.17 18.46 -1.51
C ALA A 28 16.07 18.56 -0.25
N PHE A 29 16.31 17.46 0.47
CA PHE A 29 17.04 17.49 1.75
C PHE A 29 18.51 17.14 1.62
N GLY A 30 18.94 16.64 0.47
CA GLY A 30 20.33 16.31 0.20
C GLY A 30 20.51 15.34 -0.96
N GLU A 31 21.75 14.96 -1.18
CA GLU A 31 22.12 13.98 -2.20
C GLU A 31 21.41 12.63 -2.00
N PRO A 32 20.99 11.94 -3.08
CA PRO A 32 20.21 10.70 -3.00
C PRO A 32 20.86 9.62 -2.11
N ARG A 33 22.17 9.46 -2.18
CA ARG A 33 22.91 8.51 -1.33
C ARG A 33 22.85 8.88 0.15
N SER A 34 22.93 10.17 0.46
CA SER A 34 22.88 10.67 1.84
C SER A 34 21.49 10.50 2.44
N VAL A 35 20.45 10.78 1.65
CA VAL A 35 19.05 10.53 2.03
C VAL A 35 18.80 9.04 2.29
N LEU A 36 19.27 8.16 1.40
CA LEU A 36 19.11 6.72 1.55
C LEU A 36 19.79 6.20 2.83
N LYS A 37 21.05 6.60 3.09
CA LYS A 37 21.78 6.24 4.32
C LYS A 37 21.07 6.76 5.57
N ALA A 38 20.49 7.96 5.53
CA ALA A 38 19.72 8.51 6.64
C ALA A 38 18.48 7.65 6.92
N LEU A 39 17.73 7.25 5.90
CA LEU A 39 16.57 6.35 6.04
C LEU A 39 16.96 4.97 6.59
N GLU A 40 18.06 4.41 6.14
CA GLU A 40 18.59 3.12 6.64
C GLU A 40 18.93 3.22 8.13
N ARG A 41 19.63 4.28 8.56
CA ARG A 41 19.96 4.50 9.99
C ARG A 41 18.69 4.71 10.83
N MET A 42 17.74 5.50 10.33
CA MET A 42 16.45 5.71 11.01
C MET A 42 15.66 4.41 11.16
N ALA A 43 15.70 3.53 10.15
CA ALA A 43 15.08 2.22 10.23
C ALA A 43 15.80 1.30 11.23
N ALA A 44 17.14 1.30 11.24
CA ALA A 44 17.92 0.53 12.19
C ALA A 44 17.70 0.99 13.64
N SER A 45 17.47 2.29 13.88
CA SER A 45 17.15 2.85 15.20
C SER A 45 15.68 2.74 15.60
N GLY A 46 14.81 2.17 14.76
CA GLY A 46 13.37 2.01 15.04
C GLY A 46 12.54 3.28 14.96
N LYS A 47 13.11 4.41 14.51
CA LYS A 47 12.35 5.66 14.29
C LYS A 47 11.34 5.54 13.16
N ILE A 48 11.64 4.73 12.16
CA ILE A 48 10.77 4.35 11.04
C ILE A 48 10.88 2.84 10.82
N ILE A 49 9.96 2.26 10.08
CA ILE A 49 10.03 0.85 9.69
C ILE A 49 10.25 0.73 8.18
N ARG A 50 11.03 -0.26 7.77
CA ARG A 50 11.14 -0.65 6.37
C ARG A 50 10.02 -1.62 6.04
N VAL A 51 9.25 -1.31 5.00
CA VAL A 51 8.08 -2.12 4.58
C VAL A 51 8.43 -3.01 3.41
N ALA A 52 9.18 -2.48 2.46
CA ALA A 52 9.70 -3.17 1.29
C ALA A 52 11.02 -2.52 0.87
N ARG A 53 11.65 -3.06 -0.18
CA ARG A 53 12.87 -2.46 -0.73
C ARG A 53 12.62 -1.01 -1.16
N GLY A 54 13.29 -0.06 -0.50
CA GLY A 54 13.18 1.37 -0.76
C GLY A 54 11.87 2.02 -0.29
N ILE A 55 11.02 1.29 0.41
CA ILE A 55 9.74 1.79 0.94
C ILE A 55 9.77 1.70 2.46
N TYR A 56 9.43 2.79 3.11
CA TYR A 56 9.43 2.97 4.55
C TYR A 56 8.09 3.50 5.04
N CYS A 57 7.85 3.38 6.33
CA CYS A 57 6.65 3.90 6.98
C CYS A 57 6.99 4.54 8.33
N TYR A 58 6.32 5.63 8.67
CA TYR A 58 6.32 6.14 10.05
C TYR A 58 5.32 5.34 10.87
N PRO A 59 5.76 4.46 11.79
CA PRO A 59 4.92 3.42 12.33
C PRO A 59 3.77 3.97 13.19
N LYS A 60 2.61 3.34 13.07
CA LYS A 60 1.56 3.41 14.09
C LYS A 60 1.95 2.47 15.23
N ILE A 61 1.73 2.91 16.46
CA ILE A 61 1.98 2.10 17.66
C ILE A 61 0.66 1.97 18.37
N ASP A 62 0.19 0.74 18.51
CA ASP A 62 -0.98 0.46 19.34
C ASP A 62 -0.53 0.21 20.79
N LYS A 63 -1.03 1.08 21.68
CA LYS A 63 -0.79 0.99 23.11
C LYS A 63 -1.98 0.39 23.87
N VAL A 64 -3.15 0.35 23.23
CA VAL A 64 -4.41 -0.06 23.88
C VAL A 64 -4.50 -1.58 23.92
N LEU A 65 -4.28 -2.23 22.79
CA LEU A 65 -4.36 -3.69 22.67
C LEU A 65 -3.00 -4.39 22.80
N SER A 66 -1.95 -3.63 23.12
CA SER A 66 -0.55 -4.13 23.20
C SER A 66 -0.05 -4.83 21.94
N LEU A 67 -0.59 -4.47 20.77
CA LEU A 67 -0.20 -5.05 19.48
C LEU A 67 1.16 -4.53 18.99
N GLY A 68 1.73 -3.52 19.66
CA GLY A 68 3.03 -2.95 19.30
C GLY A 68 2.98 -2.16 18.01
N VAL A 69 3.90 -2.45 17.08
CA VAL A 69 4.02 -1.74 15.79
C VAL A 69 2.98 -2.27 14.80
N ILE A 70 2.12 -1.37 14.31
CA ILE A 70 1.15 -1.68 13.26
C ILE A 70 1.77 -1.34 11.90
N TYR A 71 1.91 -2.36 11.05
CA TYR A 71 2.39 -2.22 9.68
C TYR A 71 1.29 -1.63 8.78
N PRO A 72 1.67 -0.88 7.72
CA PRO A 72 0.70 -0.38 6.75
C PRO A 72 0.02 -1.54 6.01
N SER A 73 -1.23 -1.33 5.60
CA SER A 73 -1.98 -2.30 4.81
C SER A 73 -1.39 -2.44 3.38
N PHE A 74 -1.77 -3.51 2.68
CA PHE A 74 -1.44 -3.63 1.25
C PHE A 74 -1.93 -2.42 0.45
N GLU A 75 -3.12 -1.93 0.78
CA GLU A 75 -3.72 -0.79 0.10
C GLU A 75 -2.91 0.49 0.32
N ASP A 76 -2.48 0.76 1.56
CA ASP A 76 -1.65 1.94 1.87
C ASP A 76 -0.36 1.94 1.03
N VAL A 77 0.30 0.78 0.94
CA VAL A 77 1.54 0.63 0.16
C VAL A 77 1.27 0.73 -1.34
N ALA A 78 0.22 0.07 -1.84
CA ALA A 78 -0.16 0.10 -3.25
C ALA A 78 -0.56 1.52 -3.71
N GLN A 79 -1.36 2.22 -2.91
CA GLN A 79 -1.77 3.61 -3.19
C GLN A 79 -0.57 4.56 -3.16
N TYR A 80 0.37 4.38 -2.22
CA TYR A 80 1.59 5.17 -2.21
C TYR A 80 2.41 4.98 -3.50
N ILE A 81 2.61 3.71 -3.93
CA ILE A 81 3.35 3.40 -5.16
C ILE A 81 2.65 4.00 -6.38
N ALA A 82 1.34 3.84 -6.47
CA ALA A 82 0.54 4.38 -7.57
C ALA A 82 0.65 5.92 -7.66
N LYS A 83 0.52 6.60 -6.51
CA LYS A 83 0.65 8.07 -6.43
C LYS A 83 2.04 8.54 -6.83
N ARG A 84 3.09 7.89 -6.32
CA ARG A 84 4.49 8.19 -6.66
C ARG A 84 4.74 8.06 -8.16
N ASP A 85 4.21 7.00 -8.76
CA ASP A 85 4.42 6.67 -10.17
C ASP A 85 3.38 7.34 -11.09
N ARG A 86 2.46 8.14 -10.52
CA ARG A 86 1.35 8.81 -11.25
C ARG A 86 0.51 7.83 -12.05
N ALA A 87 0.28 6.65 -11.49
CA ALA A 87 -0.50 5.58 -12.08
C ALA A 87 -1.84 5.42 -11.36
N ARG A 88 -2.83 4.90 -12.08
CA ARG A 88 -4.10 4.44 -11.49
C ARG A 88 -3.99 2.96 -11.18
N ILE A 89 -4.65 2.53 -10.11
CA ILE A 89 -4.73 1.13 -9.74
C ILE A 89 -6.16 0.76 -9.33
N VAL A 90 -6.54 -0.48 -9.61
CA VAL A 90 -7.74 -1.11 -9.06
C VAL A 90 -7.38 -2.52 -8.56
N PRO A 91 -7.94 -2.98 -7.43
CA PRO A 91 -7.70 -4.33 -6.95
C PRO A 91 -8.33 -5.36 -7.90
N THR A 92 -7.84 -6.60 -7.88
CA THR A 92 -8.51 -7.71 -8.56
C THR A 92 -9.70 -8.22 -7.76
N GLY A 93 -10.55 -9.03 -8.39
CA GLY A 93 -11.79 -9.50 -7.81
C GLY A 93 -11.63 -10.30 -6.52
N SER A 94 -10.61 -11.14 -6.40
CA SER A 94 -10.33 -11.91 -5.17
C SER A 94 -10.06 -11.00 -3.96
N TYR A 95 -9.35 -9.89 -4.16
CA TYR A 95 -9.14 -8.91 -3.10
C TYR A 95 -10.42 -8.11 -2.81
N ALA A 96 -11.21 -7.79 -3.87
CA ALA A 96 -12.49 -7.13 -3.70
C ALA A 96 -13.47 -7.97 -2.86
N LEU A 97 -13.54 -9.29 -3.07
CA LEU A 97 -14.33 -10.21 -2.26
C LEU A 97 -13.93 -10.16 -0.78
N ASN A 98 -12.63 -10.15 -0.49
CA ASN A 98 -12.14 -10.07 0.88
C ASN A 98 -12.50 -8.72 1.54
N VAL A 99 -12.30 -7.61 0.84
CA VAL A 99 -12.62 -6.26 1.35
C VAL A 99 -14.11 -6.08 1.62
N LEU A 100 -14.97 -6.72 0.81
CA LEU A 100 -16.43 -6.70 1.00
C LEU A 100 -16.93 -7.71 2.03
N GLY A 101 -16.04 -8.51 2.64
CA GLY A 101 -16.42 -9.55 3.60
C GLY A 101 -17.08 -10.78 2.96
N LEU A 102 -17.10 -10.88 1.63
CA LEU A 102 -17.67 -12.01 0.88
C LEU A 102 -16.73 -13.21 0.80
N SER A 103 -15.51 -13.07 1.26
CA SER A 103 -14.53 -14.14 1.41
C SER A 103 -13.74 -13.95 2.70
N THR A 104 -13.58 -15.00 3.46
CA THR A 104 -12.74 -15.04 4.68
C THR A 104 -11.27 -15.27 4.37
N GLN A 105 -10.94 -15.63 3.13
CA GLN A 105 -9.56 -15.87 2.70
C GLN A 105 -8.80 -14.55 2.58
N VAL A 106 -7.80 -14.36 3.43
CA VAL A 106 -6.86 -13.23 3.31
C VAL A 106 -5.76 -13.65 2.34
N PRO A 107 -5.69 -13.04 1.15
CA PRO A 107 -4.66 -13.43 0.18
C PRO A 107 -3.27 -13.09 0.70
N ALA A 108 -2.32 -14.00 0.54
CA ALA A 108 -0.91 -13.76 0.83
C ALA A 108 -0.29 -12.74 -0.16
N ASN A 109 -0.80 -12.73 -1.38
CA ASN A 109 -0.41 -11.79 -2.43
C ASN A 109 -1.64 -11.08 -2.98
N VAL A 110 -1.56 -9.77 -3.06
CA VAL A 110 -2.62 -8.94 -3.63
C VAL A 110 -2.22 -8.49 -5.03
N VAL A 111 -3.14 -8.60 -5.98
CA VAL A 111 -2.92 -8.19 -7.36
C VAL A 111 -3.73 -6.93 -7.66
N TYR A 112 -3.07 -5.92 -8.18
CA TYR A 112 -3.68 -4.69 -8.68
C TYR A 112 -3.49 -4.58 -10.18
N LEU A 113 -4.55 -4.17 -10.86
CA LEU A 113 -4.48 -3.73 -12.25
C LEU A 113 -4.00 -2.28 -12.31
N THR A 114 -3.12 -1.94 -13.25
CA THR A 114 -2.56 -0.59 -13.37
C THR A 114 -2.38 -0.16 -14.82
N ASP A 115 -2.47 1.13 -15.08
CA ASP A 115 -2.02 1.76 -16.33
C ASP A 115 -0.53 2.15 -16.30
N GLY A 116 0.10 2.04 -15.13
CA GLY A 116 1.52 2.30 -14.92
C GLY A 116 2.43 1.12 -15.27
N THR A 117 3.60 1.10 -14.67
CA THR A 117 4.60 0.04 -14.88
C THR A 117 4.25 -1.22 -14.11
N PRO A 118 4.13 -2.39 -14.78
CA PRO A 118 3.91 -3.65 -14.08
C PRO A 118 5.14 -4.03 -13.25
N ARG A 119 4.92 -4.52 -12.03
CA ARG A 119 5.99 -4.96 -11.13
C ARG A 119 5.46 -5.82 -10.00
N LYS A 120 6.38 -6.51 -9.33
CA LYS A 120 6.13 -7.22 -8.08
C LYS A 120 6.88 -6.51 -6.95
N VAL A 121 6.18 -6.25 -5.84
CA VAL A 121 6.75 -5.67 -4.63
C VAL A 121 6.64 -6.70 -3.51
N LYS A 122 7.77 -7.19 -3.05
CA LYS A 122 7.82 -8.11 -1.91
C LYS A 122 7.93 -7.30 -0.63
N LEU A 123 6.96 -7.49 0.27
CA LEU A 123 6.98 -6.89 1.59
C LEU A 123 7.89 -7.71 2.52
N LEU A 124 8.46 -7.06 3.52
CA LEU A 124 9.30 -7.75 4.52
C LEU A 124 8.52 -8.75 5.37
N SER A 125 7.19 -8.63 5.43
CA SER A 125 6.30 -9.62 6.04
C SER A 125 6.20 -10.95 5.28
N GLY A 126 6.90 -11.11 4.16
CA GLY A 126 6.80 -12.27 3.27
C GLY A 126 5.65 -12.22 2.26
N ARG A 127 4.74 -11.28 2.42
CA ARG A 127 3.60 -11.04 1.52
C ARG A 127 4.02 -10.24 0.29
N GLY A 128 3.19 -10.19 -0.76
CA GLY A 128 3.51 -9.48 -1.99
C GLY A 128 2.36 -8.67 -2.57
N ILE A 129 2.74 -7.62 -3.33
CA ILE A 129 1.84 -6.83 -4.16
C ILE A 129 2.32 -6.98 -5.60
N THR A 130 1.41 -7.38 -6.49
CA THR A 130 1.70 -7.50 -7.92
C THR A 130 0.88 -6.46 -8.68
N PHE A 131 1.53 -5.64 -9.50
CA PHE A 131 0.89 -4.71 -10.41
C PHE A 131 0.92 -5.31 -11.81
N VAL A 132 -0.25 -5.47 -12.41
CA VAL A 132 -0.45 -6.04 -13.75
C VAL A 132 -0.97 -4.95 -14.68
N LYS A 133 -0.35 -4.83 -15.84
CA LYS A 133 -0.74 -3.85 -16.86
C LYS A 133 -2.15 -4.12 -17.37
N THR A 134 -2.97 -3.08 -17.44
CA THR A 134 -4.31 -3.13 -18.04
C THR A 134 -4.60 -1.90 -18.89
N ALA A 135 -5.62 -1.97 -19.72
CA ALA A 135 -6.07 -0.82 -20.50
C ALA A 135 -6.73 0.24 -19.57
N PRO A 136 -6.53 1.55 -19.85
CA PRO A 136 -7.07 2.64 -19.03
C PRO A 136 -8.60 2.57 -18.81
N ARG A 137 -9.35 2.03 -19.77
CA ARG A 137 -10.80 1.82 -19.65
C ARG A 137 -11.21 0.94 -18.47
N ASN A 138 -10.36 -0.02 -18.11
CA ASN A 138 -10.61 -0.94 -16.99
C ASN A 138 -10.38 -0.28 -15.62
N LEU A 139 -9.85 0.93 -15.59
CA LEU A 139 -9.55 1.72 -14.40
C LEU A 139 -10.51 2.91 -14.23
N ALA A 140 -11.52 3.03 -15.10
CA ALA A 140 -12.43 4.17 -15.17
C ALA A 140 -13.59 4.07 -14.15
N PHE A 141 -13.26 3.81 -12.88
CA PHE A 141 -14.24 3.82 -11.81
C PHE A 141 -14.25 5.17 -11.09
N THR A 142 -15.42 5.73 -10.90
CA THR A 142 -15.64 6.99 -10.18
C THR A 142 -16.01 6.77 -8.70
N ASN A 143 -16.55 5.61 -8.37
CA ASN A 143 -16.97 5.25 -7.02
C ASN A 143 -16.28 3.95 -6.57
N ARG A 144 -15.66 4.00 -5.37
CA ARG A 144 -14.92 2.86 -4.82
C ARG A 144 -15.83 1.65 -4.54
N LEU A 145 -17.01 1.88 -3.97
CA LEU A 145 -17.93 0.78 -3.66
C LEU A 145 -18.43 0.10 -4.94
N ALA A 146 -18.83 0.88 -5.94
CA ALA A 146 -19.25 0.35 -7.24
C ALA A 146 -18.12 -0.43 -7.93
N MET A 147 -16.89 0.03 -7.81
CA MET A 147 -15.71 -0.68 -8.32
C MET A 147 -15.56 -2.04 -7.63
N LEU A 148 -15.54 -2.07 -6.30
CA LEU A 148 -15.36 -3.30 -5.54
C LEU A 148 -16.48 -4.30 -5.82
N LEU A 149 -17.74 -3.86 -5.86
CA LEU A 149 -18.90 -4.69 -6.19
C LEU A 149 -18.77 -5.26 -7.61
N THR A 150 -18.42 -4.44 -8.59
CA THR A 150 -18.26 -4.89 -9.98
C THR A 150 -17.17 -5.96 -10.09
N LEU A 151 -16.03 -5.75 -9.43
CA LEU A 151 -14.91 -6.68 -9.46
C LEU A 151 -15.25 -7.99 -8.72
N ALA A 152 -15.92 -7.89 -7.58
CA ALA A 152 -16.35 -9.05 -6.81
C ALA A 152 -17.38 -9.90 -7.58
N LEU A 153 -18.37 -9.27 -8.20
CA LEU A 153 -19.37 -9.96 -9.01
C LEU A 153 -18.76 -10.64 -10.24
N ARG A 154 -17.79 -10.02 -10.88
CA ARG A 154 -17.04 -10.65 -11.99
C ARG A 154 -16.25 -11.86 -11.54
N GLU A 155 -15.65 -11.81 -10.34
CA GLU A 155 -14.87 -12.92 -9.78
C GLU A 155 -15.77 -14.11 -9.41
N ILE A 156 -16.95 -13.85 -8.82
CA ILE A 156 -17.94 -14.88 -8.50
C ILE A 156 -18.49 -15.51 -9.78
N GLY A 157 -18.68 -14.71 -10.82
CA GLY A 157 -19.29 -15.10 -12.09
C GLY A 157 -20.83 -15.07 -12.07
N GLU A 158 -21.42 -14.85 -13.24
CA GLU A 158 -22.88 -14.90 -13.40
C GLU A 158 -23.43 -16.30 -13.02
N GLY A 159 -24.47 -16.32 -12.20
CA GLY A 159 -25.11 -17.55 -11.74
C GLY A 159 -24.54 -18.18 -10.48
N ASN A 160 -23.38 -17.73 -10.01
CA ASN A 160 -22.75 -18.23 -8.77
C ASN A 160 -22.99 -17.33 -7.54
N VAL A 161 -23.83 -16.28 -7.69
CA VAL A 161 -24.18 -15.39 -6.59
C VAL A 161 -25.18 -16.10 -5.68
N THR A 162 -24.76 -16.43 -4.46
CA THR A 162 -25.62 -17.08 -3.45
C THR A 162 -26.42 -16.07 -2.65
N GLU A 163 -27.44 -16.53 -1.92
CA GLU A 163 -28.21 -15.68 -1.01
C GLU A 163 -27.34 -15.05 0.10
N GLU A 164 -26.30 -15.75 0.55
CA GLU A 164 -25.31 -15.20 1.50
C GLU A 164 -24.59 -13.99 0.93
N HIS A 165 -24.24 -14.00 -0.37
CA HIS A 165 -23.61 -12.86 -1.05
C HIS A 165 -24.52 -11.65 -1.15
N LYS A 166 -25.85 -11.81 -1.08
CA LYS A 166 -26.83 -10.72 -1.15
C LYS A 166 -27.10 -10.04 0.20
N GLN A 167 -26.70 -10.70 1.32
CA GLN A 167 -26.94 -10.19 2.67
C GLN A 167 -25.78 -9.36 3.23
N HIS A 168 -24.65 -9.27 2.54
CA HIS A 168 -23.48 -8.45 2.83
C HIS A 168 -23.40 -7.26 1.88
#